data_f0b02fd45c4a5b06ca7d4354999f649f
#
_entry.id   f0b02fd45c4a5b06ca7d4354999f649f
#
_cell.length_a   1.000
_cell.length_b   1.000
_cell.length_c   1.000
_cell.angle_alpha   90.00
_cell.angle_beta   90.00
_cell.angle_gamma   90.00
#
_symmetry.space_group_name_H-M   'P 1'
#
loop_
_entity.id
_entity.type
_entity.pdbx_description
1 polymer ?
#
loop_
_entity_poly.entity_id
_entity_poly.type
_entity_poly.pdbx_seq_one_letter_code
_entity_poly.pdbx_strand_id
1 'polypeptide(L)'
;MDEQAVRDHARAYCDALLAGNIGQATEELSSQLRSNLGPVVAMLPLPLTEASIESVETTATGYRAVLRLVGEGGTIDLETRWKDRDGRPTMVEASRVHQEPIEEDTQSESTEDHEETG
;
A
#
# COMPACT_ATOMS: atom_id res chain seq x y z
N MET A 1 -5.72 8.69 -17.32
CA MET A 1 -5.48 8.60 -15.86
C MET A 1 -4.63 9.77 -15.45
N ASP A 2 -5.05 10.46 -14.41
CA ASP A 2 -4.28 11.57 -13.87
C ASP A 2 -4.19 11.42 -12.34
N GLU A 3 -3.50 12.35 -11.70
CA GLU A 3 -3.27 12.25 -10.27
C GLU A 3 -4.58 12.24 -9.49
N GLN A 4 -5.55 13.06 -9.88
CA GLN A 4 -6.81 13.13 -9.15
C GLN A 4 -7.57 11.80 -9.26
N ALA A 5 -7.55 11.20 -10.44
CA ALA A 5 -8.22 9.90 -10.62
C ALA A 5 -7.56 8.84 -9.73
N VAL A 6 -6.23 8.85 -9.63
CA VAL A 6 -5.54 7.92 -8.75
C VAL A 6 -5.91 8.17 -7.29
N ARG A 7 -5.97 9.44 -6.87
CA ARG A 7 -6.36 9.76 -5.51
C ARG A 7 -7.79 9.28 -5.20
N ASP A 8 -8.70 9.46 -6.17
CA ASP A 8 -10.08 9.04 -5.97
C ASP A 8 -10.17 7.53 -5.78
N HIS A 9 -9.44 6.77 -6.60
CA HIS A 9 -9.47 5.30 -6.49
C HIS A 9 -8.72 4.81 -5.25
N ALA A 10 -7.62 5.47 -4.89
CA ALA A 10 -6.92 5.12 -3.65
C ALA A 10 -7.81 5.41 -2.44
N ARG A 11 -8.57 6.50 -2.47
CA ARG A 11 -9.49 6.82 -1.40
C ARG A 11 -10.61 5.77 -1.32
N ALA A 12 -11.12 5.35 -2.48
CA ALA A 12 -12.16 4.32 -2.51
C ALA A 12 -11.65 3.02 -1.90
N TYR A 13 -10.40 2.67 -2.18
CA TYR A 13 -9.77 1.49 -1.60
C TYR A 13 -9.69 1.63 -0.08
N CYS A 14 -9.21 2.77 0.41
CA CYS A 14 -9.11 3.00 1.84
C CYS A 14 -10.49 2.96 2.52
N ASP A 15 -11.49 3.59 1.90
CA ASP A 15 -12.83 3.62 2.47
C ASP A 15 -13.44 2.23 2.56
N ALA A 16 -13.20 1.39 1.54
CA ALA A 16 -13.70 0.02 1.56
C ALA A 16 -13.04 -0.78 2.69
N LEU A 17 -11.74 -0.59 2.89
CA LEU A 17 -11.05 -1.27 3.99
C LEU A 17 -11.57 -0.80 5.34
N LEU A 18 -11.80 0.51 5.50
CA LEU A 18 -12.34 1.04 6.74
C LEU A 18 -13.73 0.50 7.05
N ALA A 19 -14.52 0.28 6.01
CA ALA A 19 -15.86 -0.28 6.17
C ALA A 19 -15.84 -1.79 6.38
N GLY A 20 -14.68 -2.41 6.29
CA GLY A 20 -14.57 -3.87 6.41
C GLY A 20 -15.03 -4.59 5.16
N ASN A 21 -15.19 -3.88 4.06
CA ASN A 21 -15.69 -4.45 2.81
C ASN A 21 -14.52 -4.83 1.91
N ILE A 22 -13.89 -5.97 2.22
CA ILE A 22 -12.72 -6.42 1.49
C ILE A 22 -13.08 -6.71 0.03
N GLY A 23 -14.28 -7.27 -0.22
CA GLY A 23 -14.70 -7.53 -1.59
C GLY A 23 -14.70 -6.28 -2.45
N GLN A 24 -15.20 -5.17 -1.91
CA GLN A 24 -15.21 -3.91 -2.65
C GLN A 24 -13.80 -3.37 -2.84
N ALA A 25 -12.96 -3.52 -1.83
CA ALA A 25 -11.56 -3.07 -1.95
C ALA A 25 -10.85 -3.79 -3.09
N THR A 26 -11.14 -5.07 -3.30
CA THR A 26 -10.47 -5.82 -4.36
C THR A 26 -10.83 -5.34 -5.75
N GLU A 27 -11.92 -4.56 -5.90
CA GLU A 27 -12.29 -4.03 -7.20
C GLU A 27 -11.26 -3.02 -7.73
N GLU A 28 -10.43 -2.46 -6.85
CA GLU A 28 -9.38 -1.56 -7.27
C GLU A 28 -8.12 -2.29 -7.72
N LEU A 29 -8.06 -3.59 -7.53
CA LEU A 29 -6.87 -4.39 -7.79
C LEU A 29 -6.88 -4.97 -9.19
N SER A 30 -5.67 -5.16 -9.76
CA SER A 30 -5.52 -5.86 -11.02
C SER A 30 -5.90 -7.33 -10.85
N SER A 31 -6.14 -8.01 -11.99
CA SER A 31 -6.42 -9.44 -11.96
C SER A 31 -5.31 -10.22 -11.26
N GLN A 32 -4.06 -9.79 -11.50
CA GLN A 32 -2.91 -10.47 -10.92
C GLN A 32 -2.90 -10.34 -9.40
N LEU A 33 -3.19 -9.14 -8.88
CA LEU A 33 -3.25 -8.95 -7.43
C LEU A 33 -4.41 -9.72 -6.82
N ARG A 34 -5.55 -9.77 -7.52
CA ARG A 34 -6.69 -10.54 -7.02
C ARG A 34 -6.36 -12.02 -6.93
N SER A 35 -5.51 -12.52 -7.84
CA SER A 35 -5.07 -13.91 -7.79
C SER A 35 -4.16 -14.20 -6.60
N ASN A 36 -3.56 -13.15 -6.02
CA ASN A 36 -2.67 -13.28 -4.88
C ASN A 36 -3.23 -12.54 -3.67
N LEU A 37 -4.53 -12.63 -3.47
CA LEU A 37 -5.21 -11.82 -2.47
C LEU A 37 -4.76 -12.14 -1.04
N GLY A 38 -4.45 -13.39 -0.75
CA GLY A 38 -4.01 -13.78 0.59
C GLY A 38 -2.83 -12.96 1.08
N PRO A 39 -1.72 -12.92 0.34
CA PRO A 39 -0.57 -12.09 0.73
C PRO A 39 -0.91 -10.61 0.81
N VAL A 40 -1.76 -10.09 -0.09
CA VAL A 40 -2.15 -8.69 -0.06
C VAL A 40 -2.89 -8.37 1.23
N VAL A 41 -3.88 -9.19 1.58
CA VAL A 41 -4.67 -8.97 2.80
C VAL A 41 -3.80 -9.15 4.04
N ALA A 42 -2.86 -10.08 3.99
CA ALA A 42 -2.00 -10.35 5.14
C ALA A 42 -1.11 -9.17 5.51
N MET A 43 -0.86 -8.25 4.57
CA MET A 43 -0.08 -7.05 4.85
C MET A 43 -0.85 -6.00 5.65
N LEU A 44 -2.17 -6.10 5.70
CA LEU A 44 -3.02 -5.04 6.24
C LEU A 44 -3.26 -5.24 7.73
N PRO A 45 -3.22 -4.15 8.53
CA PRO A 45 -3.46 -4.24 9.98
C PRO A 45 -4.96 -4.22 10.30
N LEU A 46 -5.70 -5.15 9.71
CA LEU A 46 -7.15 -5.22 9.85
C LEU A 46 -7.58 -5.64 11.25
N PRO A 47 -8.72 -5.18 11.72
CA PRO A 47 -9.60 -4.18 11.11
C PRO A 47 -9.01 -2.77 11.21
N LEU A 48 -9.24 -1.96 10.19
CA LEU A 48 -8.69 -0.60 10.17
C LEU A 48 -9.54 0.36 10.98
N THR A 49 -8.86 1.32 11.61
CA THR A 49 -9.51 2.43 12.31
C THR A 49 -9.27 3.75 11.60
N GLU A 50 -8.19 3.87 10.84
CA GLU A 50 -7.88 5.09 10.07
C GLU A 50 -7.15 4.71 8.79
N ALA A 51 -7.31 5.55 7.78
CA ALA A 51 -6.57 5.42 6.54
C ALA A 51 -6.42 6.79 5.91
N SER A 52 -5.24 7.07 5.38
CA SER A 52 -4.98 8.34 4.71
C SER A 52 -4.01 8.13 3.56
N ILE A 53 -4.05 9.06 2.61
CA ILE A 53 -3.12 9.06 1.48
C ILE A 53 -1.98 9.98 1.86
N GLU A 54 -0.78 9.42 2.00
CA GLU A 54 0.39 10.20 2.39
C GLU A 54 0.99 10.94 1.21
N SER A 55 1.04 10.29 0.05
CA SER A 55 1.63 10.91 -1.14
C SER A 55 1.14 10.22 -2.39
N VAL A 56 1.16 10.97 -3.50
CA VAL A 56 0.92 10.42 -4.82
C VAL A 56 1.97 11.04 -5.73
N GLU A 57 2.71 10.20 -6.44
CA GLU A 57 3.80 10.63 -7.33
C GLU A 57 3.66 9.99 -8.69
N THR A 58 4.03 10.75 -9.72
CA THR A 58 4.10 10.22 -11.07
C THR A 58 5.33 9.34 -11.21
N THR A 59 5.19 8.19 -11.87
CA THR A 59 6.32 7.32 -12.19
C THR A 59 6.42 7.17 -13.70
N ALA A 60 7.44 6.44 -14.17
CA ALA A 60 7.64 6.24 -15.60
C ALA A 60 6.46 5.52 -16.25
N THR A 61 5.75 4.67 -15.53
CA THR A 61 4.71 3.84 -16.10
C THR A 61 3.33 4.08 -15.49
N GLY A 62 3.19 5.06 -14.59
CA GLY A 62 1.91 5.32 -13.96
C GLY A 62 2.08 6.19 -12.73
N TYR A 63 1.53 5.75 -11.61
CA TYR A 63 1.58 6.51 -10.37
C TYR A 63 1.94 5.60 -9.20
N ARG A 64 2.54 6.20 -8.20
CA ARG A 64 2.86 5.54 -6.93
C ARG A 64 2.14 6.31 -5.83
N ALA A 65 1.36 5.61 -5.03
CA ALA A 65 0.67 6.23 -3.90
C ALA A 65 1.06 5.49 -2.63
N VAL A 66 1.35 6.25 -1.57
CA VAL A 66 1.65 5.67 -0.27
C VAL A 66 0.46 5.95 0.63
N LEU A 67 -0.07 4.90 1.23
CA LEU A 67 -1.24 4.97 2.09
C LEU A 67 -0.81 4.63 3.52
N ARG A 68 -1.25 5.44 4.48
CA ARG A 68 -1.03 5.13 5.88
C ARG A 68 -2.27 4.45 6.42
N LEU A 69 -2.09 3.24 6.92
CA LEU A 69 -3.19 2.41 7.40
C LEU A 69 -2.97 2.10 8.87
N VAL A 70 -3.96 2.43 9.69
CA VAL A 70 -3.91 2.21 11.13
C VAL A 70 -5.02 1.25 11.50
N GLY A 71 -4.70 0.23 12.28
CA GLY A 71 -5.70 -0.73 12.71
C GLY A 71 -5.23 -1.46 13.96
N GLU A 72 -5.95 -2.51 14.32
CA GLU A 72 -5.58 -3.27 15.50
C GLU A 72 -4.21 -3.93 15.37
N GLY A 73 -3.83 -4.27 14.14
CA GLY A 73 -2.53 -4.88 13.91
C GLY A 73 -1.38 -3.90 13.92
N GLY A 74 -1.64 -2.60 14.10
CA GLY A 74 -0.61 -1.58 14.15
C GLY A 74 -0.78 -0.55 13.06
N THR A 75 0.32 0.11 12.70
CA THR A 75 0.34 1.15 11.66
C THR A 75 1.34 0.74 10.60
N ILE A 76 0.92 0.81 9.34
CA ILE A 76 1.83 0.55 8.23
C ILE A 76 1.69 1.65 7.18
N ASP A 77 2.73 1.81 6.39
CA ASP A 77 2.66 2.58 5.15
C ASP A 77 2.68 1.58 4.02
N LEU A 78 1.64 1.62 3.19
CA LEU A 78 1.49 0.70 2.08
C LEU A 78 1.82 1.44 0.80
N GLU A 79 2.84 0.99 0.10
CA GLU A 79 3.17 1.53 -1.21
C GLU A 79 2.33 0.81 -2.24
N THR A 80 1.60 1.58 -3.04
CA THR A 80 0.76 1.04 -4.10
C THR A 80 1.17 1.65 -5.43
N ARG A 81 1.15 0.83 -6.48
CA ARG A 81 1.46 1.31 -7.82
C ARG A 81 0.23 1.16 -8.67
N TRP A 82 -0.03 2.18 -9.47
CA TRP A 82 -1.26 2.32 -10.23
C TRP A 82 -0.93 2.49 -11.70
N LYS A 83 -1.68 1.80 -12.53
CA LYS A 83 -1.58 1.93 -13.98
C LYS A 83 -2.96 2.05 -14.58
N ASP A 84 -3.00 2.63 -15.78
CA ASP A 84 -4.25 2.71 -16.53
C ASP A 84 -4.52 1.34 -17.15
N ARG A 85 -5.65 0.76 -16.79
CA ARG A 85 -6.12 -0.48 -17.38
C ARG A 85 -7.53 -0.23 -17.89
N ASP A 86 -7.67 -0.19 -19.21
CA ASP A 86 -8.96 0.06 -19.86
C ASP A 86 -9.59 1.38 -19.43
N GLY A 87 -8.78 2.41 -19.29
CA GLY A 87 -9.25 3.74 -18.95
C GLY A 87 -9.49 3.96 -17.45
N ARG A 88 -9.11 3.00 -16.62
CA ARG A 88 -9.36 3.07 -15.18
C ARG A 88 -8.07 2.90 -14.39
N PRO A 89 -7.80 3.79 -13.40
CA PRO A 89 -6.66 3.57 -12.50
C PRO A 89 -6.84 2.24 -11.77
N THR A 90 -5.83 1.40 -11.85
CA THR A 90 -5.89 0.06 -11.29
C THR A 90 -4.62 -0.20 -10.50
N MET A 91 -4.76 -0.69 -9.27
CA MET A 91 -3.61 -1.02 -8.44
C MET A 91 -2.98 -2.31 -8.96
N VAL A 92 -1.71 -2.23 -9.37
CA VAL A 92 -1.01 -3.36 -9.95
C VAL A 92 0.06 -3.92 -9.04
N GLU A 93 0.38 -3.21 -7.96
CA GLU A 93 1.38 -3.67 -7.01
C GLU A 93 1.11 -3.04 -5.65
N ALA A 94 1.31 -3.81 -4.59
CA ALA A 94 1.17 -3.33 -3.23
C ALA A 94 2.23 -3.98 -2.36
N SER A 95 2.90 -3.16 -1.54
CA SER A 95 3.92 -3.68 -0.63
C SER A 95 4.06 -2.72 0.54
N ARG A 96 4.50 -3.24 1.69
CA ARG A 96 4.80 -2.36 2.81
C ARG A 96 6.04 -1.57 2.51
N VAL A 97 6.00 -0.27 2.81
CA VAL A 97 7.21 0.53 2.79
C VAL A 97 8.09 0.03 3.91
N HIS A 98 9.38 -0.11 3.63
CA HIS A 98 10.31 -0.59 4.65
C HIS A 98 10.27 0.31 5.87
N GLN A 99 10.04 -0.29 7.02
CA GLN A 99 10.06 0.40 8.30
C GLN A 99 11.37 0.10 8.99
N GLU A 100 12.00 1.13 9.50
CA GLU A 100 13.17 0.90 10.30
C GLU A 100 12.80 0.02 11.47
N PRO A 101 13.56 -1.03 11.73
CA PRO A 101 13.31 -1.78 12.95
C PRO A 101 13.48 -0.81 14.08
N ILE A 102 12.63 -0.67 14.70
CA ILE A 102 12.62 0.37 15.69
C ILE A 102 13.70 0.13 16.72
N GLU A 103 14.18 -0.17 15.64
CA GLU A 103 15.01 -0.33 15.60
C GLU A 103 15.71 -0.18 15.86
N GLU A 104 15.98 -0.35 16.30
CA GLU A 104 16.56 -0.41 15.77
C GLU A 104 17.24 -0.33 15.54
N ASP A 105 17.51 -0.28 16.21
CA ASP A 105 18.09 -0.30 15.40
C ASP A 105 18.67 -0.28 15.20
N THR A 106 18.91 -0.19 15.77
CA THR A 106 19.44 -0.23 14.91
C THR A 106 19.84 -0.37 14.52
N GLN A 107 20.06 -0.49 14.59
CA GLN A 107 20.56 -0.64 13.73
C GLN A 107 20.78 -0.82 13.10
N SER A 108 20.99 -0.77 13.61
CA SER A 108 21.44 -0.91 12.64
C SER A 108 21.68 -1.22 12.22
N GLU A 109 21.95 -1.35 12.29
CA GLU A 109 22.38 -1.55 11.42
C GLU A 109 22.43 -1.96 10.81
N SER A 110 22.65 -1.80 11.51
CA SER A 110 22.96 -2.09 10.57
C SER A 110 23.06 -2.58 10.17
N THR A 111 23.30 -2.41 10.48
CA THR A 111 23.60 -2.77 9.62
C THR A 111 23.70 -3.28 9.25
N GLU A 112 23.93 -3.24 9.47
CA GLU A 112 24.20 -3.53 8.72
C GLU A 112 24.27 -3.98 8.26
N ASP A 113 24.62 -3.89 9.04
CA ASP A 113 24.91 -4.23 8.32
C ASP A 113 25.14 -4.70 8.15
N HIS A 114 25.46 -4.51 8.46
CA HIS A 114 25.92 -4.82 7.86
C HIS A 114 26.06 -5.32 7.60
N GLU A 115 26.18 -4.95 8.17
CA GLU A 115 26.54 -5.16 7.56
C GLU A 115 26.75 -5.60 7.26
N GLU A 116 27.15 -5.36 7.81
CA GLU A 116 27.46 -5.48 7.26
C GLU A 116 27.48 -5.85 7.02
N THR A 117 28.05 -5.64 7.94
CA THR A 117 28.18 -5.74 7.38
C THR A 117 27.92 -6.17 7.25
N GLY A 118 28.30 -5.55 8.07
CA GLY A 118 28.06 -5.50 7.38
C GLY A 118 27.64 -6.00 7.18
#